data_ec48efcee45fbbe466f81d5ca6b0f758
#
_entry.id   ec48efcee45fbbe466f81d5ca6b0f758
#
_cell.length_a   1.000
_cell.length_b   1.000
_cell.length_c   1.000
_cell.angle_alpha   90.00
_cell.angle_beta   90.00
_cell.angle_gamma   90.00
#
_symmetry.space_group_name_H-M   'P 1'
#
loop_
_entity.id
_entity.type
_entity.pdbx_description
1 polymer ?
#
loop_
_entity_poly.entity_id
_entity_poly.type
_entity_poly.pdbx_seq_one_letter_code
_entity_poly.pdbx_strand_id
1 'polypeptide(L)'
;MKEVAPLKIAAIAGSNANHSYNRMLLEFIAKQYQDTDEVDVIDIRDVPMFNENYKGRAPKVIADLDQRIGSADAVIIASPEYNHSITSALKSVIEWLSYEVHPLEDKPVMIVGASTHEQGSSRSQVQLRDILISPGVNAQVYQGSEFFMSDVANVIDEDGDITDEMSIKFLDKCIDDFKIYAWSINRMVEERAAEAAKKEAAKD
;
A
#
# COMPACT_ATOMS: atom_id res chain seq x y z
N MET A 1 -9.10 -20.32 13.24
CA MET A 1 -8.14 -19.23 13.52
C MET A 1 -8.85 -18.19 14.35
N LYS A 2 -8.19 -17.42 15.23
CA LYS A 2 -8.83 -16.26 15.85
C LYS A 2 -9.15 -15.27 14.74
N GLU A 3 -10.37 -14.77 14.72
CA GLU A 3 -10.80 -13.70 13.83
C GLU A 3 -9.89 -12.49 14.09
N VAL A 4 -9.24 -12.00 13.04
CA VAL A 4 -8.40 -10.79 13.14
C VAL A 4 -9.35 -9.61 13.26
N ALA A 5 -9.07 -8.68 14.17
CA ALA A 5 -9.87 -7.47 14.31
C ALA A 5 -9.90 -6.67 12.98
N PRO A 6 -10.98 -5.91 12.74
CA PRO A 6 -11.05 -5.00 11.61
C PRO A 6 -9.81 -4.10 11.51
N LEU A 7 -9.30 -3.89 10.30
CA LEU A 7 -8.17 -3.02 10.04
C LEU A 7 -8.63 -1.75 9.31
N LYS A 8 -7.95 -0.65 9.63
CA LYS A 8 -7.95 0.55 8.80
C LYS A 8 -6.78 0.47 7.82
N ILE A 9 -7.07 0.45 6.53
CA ILE A 9 -6.09 0.22 5.46
C ILE A 9 -6.02 1.45 4.56
N ALA A 10 -4.83 2.03 4.40
CA ALA A 10 -4.56 3.04 3.39
C ALA A 10 -4.18 2.34 2.07
N ALA A 11 -4.97 2.52 1.02
CA ALA A 11 -4.80 1.84 -0.26
C ALA A 11 -4.32 2.81 -1.35
N ILE A 12 -3.03 2.78 -1.69
CA ILE A 12 -2.39 3.76 -2.58
C ILE A 12 -2.46 3.28 -4.04
N ALA A 13 -3.17 4.01 -4.89
CA ALA A 13 -3.21 3.76 -6.32
C ALA A 13 -1.94 4.30 -7.01
N GLY A 14 -1.02 3.41 -7.41
CA GLY A 14 0.30 3.76 -7.95
C GLY A 14 0.30 4.35 -9.36
N SER A 15 -0.81 4.95 -9.80
CA SER A 15 -0.98 5.55 -11.12
C SER A 15 -1.62 6.92 -11.05
N ASN A 16 -1.12 7.87 -11.83
CA ASN A 16 -1.75 9.17 -12.04
C ASN A 16 -2.60 9.24 -13.34
N ALA A 17 -2.86 8.10 -13.99
CA ALA A 17 -3.73 8.03 -15.17
C ALA A 17 -5.21 8.22 -14.77
N ASN A 18 -6.00 8.87 -15.65
CA ASN A 18 -7.45 9.02 -15.43
C ASN A 18 -8.17 7.68 -15.42
N HIS A 19 -7.81 6.77 -16.31
CA HIS A 19 -8.27 5.38 -16.30
C HIS A 19 -7.14 4.49 -15.78
N SER A 20 -7.37 3.81 -14.65
CA SER A 20 -6.34 3.00 -13.99
C SER A 20 -6.93 1.71 -13.42
N TYR A 21 -6.59 0.59 -14.00
CA TYR A 21 -6.96 -0.74 -13.48
C TYR A 21 -6.44 -0.99 -12.06
N ASN A 22 -5.31 -0.41 -11.70
CA ASN A 22 -4.78 -0.51 -10.34
C ASN A 22 -5.63 0.27 -9.32
N ARG A 23 -6.24 1.40 -9.72
CA ARG A 23 -7.22 2.09 -8.88
C ARG A 23 -8.50 1.29 -8.77
N MET A 24 -9.03 0.77 -9.90
CA MET A 24 -10.22 -0.08 -9.92
C MET A 24 -10.06 -1.31 -9.03
N LEU A 25 -8.88 -1.95 -9.05
CA LEU A 25 -8.56 -3.06 -8.14
C LEU A 25 -8.67 -2.64 -6.66
N LEU A 26 -8.16 -1.46 -6.27
CA LEU A 26 -8.28 -0.98 -4.89
C LEU A 26 -9.71 -0.59 -4.53
N GLU A 27 -10.46 -0.01 -5.45
CA GLU A 27 -11.89 0.30 -5.28
C GLU A 27 -12.70 -0.98 -5.10
N PHE A 28 -12.40 -2.04 -5.88
CA PHE A 28 -12.98 -3.37 -5.68
C PHE A 28 -12.63 -3.93 -4.29
N ILE A 29 -11.37 -3.85 -3.86
CA ILE A 29 -10.96 -4.28 -2.52
C ILE A 29 -11.75 -3.52 -1.44
N ALA A 30 -11.86 -2.20 -1.58
CA ALA A 30 -12.62 -1.39 -0.63
C ALA A 30 -14.11 -1.80 -0.55
N LYS A 31 -14.74 -2.08 -1.69
CA LYS A 31 -16.12 -2.56 -1.78
C LYS A 31 -16.28 -3.97 -1.20
N GLN A 32 -15.38 -4.89 -1.54
CA GLN A 32 -15.43 -6.30 -1.14
C GLN A 32 -15.32 -6.48 0.37
N TYR A 33 -14.47 -5.67 1.03
CA TYR A 33 -14.19 -5.81 2.46
C TYR A 33 -14.85 -4.75 3.35
N GLN A 34 -15.78 -3.93 2.82
CA GLN A 34 -16.42 -2.82 3.54
C GLN A 34 -17.12 -3.20 4.85
N ASP A 35 -17.55 -4.45 5.00
CA ASP A 35 -18.23 -4.96 6.20
C ASP A 35 -17.24 -5.45 7.26
N THR A 36 -15.98 -5.62 6.92
CA THR A 36 -14.95 -6.18 7.81
C THR A 36 -13.78 -5.24 8.05
N ASP A 37 -13.49 -4.32 7.15
CA ASP A 37 -12.34 -3.43 7.21
C ASP A 37 -12.69 -2.03 6.67
N GLU A 38 -11.96 -1.00 7.10
CA GLU A 38 -12.03 0.36 6.54
C GLU A 38 -10.89 0.52 5.52
N VAL A 39 -11.21 0.58 4.23
CA VAL A 39 -10.21 0.76 3.16
C VAL A 39 -10.35 2.15 2.55
N ASP A 40 -9.36 2.99 2.80
CA ASP A 40 -9.25 4.35 2.28
C ASP A 40 -8.43 4.37 0.99
N VAL A 41 -9.08 4.46 -0.16
CA VAL A 41 -8.41 4.51 -1.47
C VAL A 41 -7.81 5.89 -1.71
N ILE A 42 -6.50 5.93 -1.84
CA ILE A 42 -5.69 7.15 -2.02
C ILE A 42 -5.32 7.32 -3.49
N ASP A 43 -5.84 8.39 -4.09
CA ASP A 43 -5.46 8.83 -5.43
C ASP A 43 -4.23 9.74 -5.38
N ILE A 44 -3.28 9.51 -6.27
CA ILE A 44 -2.02 10.26 -6.32
C ILE A 44 -1.94 11.26 -7.49
N ARG A 45 -3.03 11.49 -8.23
CA ARG A 45 -3.03 12.35 -9.44
C ARG A 45 -2.62 13.79 -9.15
N ASP A 46 -2.99 14.30 -7.99
CA ASP A 46 -2.71 15.68 -7.59
C ASP A 46 -1.40 15.83 -6.81
N VAL A 47 -0.64 14.74 -6.62
CA VAL A 47 0.64 14.79 -5.93
C VAL A 47 1.71 15.28 -6.91
N PRO A 48 2.35 16.42 -6.65
CA PRO A 48 3.38 16.94 -7.52
C PRO A 48 4.64 16.07 -7.48
N MET A 49 5.42 16.13 -8.54
CA MET A 49 6.73 15.46 -8.58
C MET A 49 7.62 15.96 -7.42
N PHE A 50 8.27 15.01 -6.76
CA PHE A 50 9.20 15.32 -5.68
C PHE A 50 10.32 16.23 -6.14
N ASN A 51 10.66 17.20 -5.29
CA ASN A 51 11.77 18.10 -5.51
C ASN A 51 12.30 18.63 -4.17
N GLU A 52 13.58 18.43 -3.90
CA GLU A 52 14.25 18.85 -2.67
C GLU A 52 14.16 20.37 -2.42
N ASN A 53 13.91 21.20 -3.44
CA ASN A 53 13.70 22.63 -3.28
C ASN A 53 12.48 22.99 -2.40
N TYR A 54 11.59 22.04 -2.13
CA TYR A 54 10.44 22.19 -1.24
C TYR A 54 10.74 21.85 0.23
N LYS A 55 12.00 21.57 0.59
CA LYS A 55 12.38 21.24 1.98
C LYS A 55 11.78 22.22 3.00
N GLY A 56 11.02 21.68 3.97
CA GLY A 56 10.29 22.46 4.97
C GLY A 56 9.09 23.24 4.42
N ARG A 57 8.68 23.01 3.17
CA ARG A 57 7.53 23.65 2.50
C ARG A 57 6.80 22.66 1.62
N ALA A 58 6.66 21.42 2.07
CA ALA A 58 5.93 20.39 1.34
C ALA A 58 4.51 20.86 0.99
N PRO A 59 3.98 20.52 -0.20
CA PRO A 59 2.60 20.82 -0.57
C PRO A 59 1.61 20.22 0.44
N LYS A 60 0.47 20.90 0.67
CA LYS A 60 -0.55 20.44 1.63
C LYS A 60 -1.01 19.00 1.42
N VAL A 61 -1.05 18.52 0.17
CA VAL A 61 -1.40 17.14 -0.16
C VAL A 61 -0.47 16.12 0.52
N ILE A 62 0.79 16.48 0.79
CA ILE A 62 1.73 15.59 1.48
C ILE A 62 1.37 15.43 2.95
N ALA A 63 0.96 16.50 3.62
CA ALA A 63 0.46 16.44 5.00
C ALA A 63 -0.84 15.61 5.09
N ASP A 64 -1.72 15.70 4.10
CA ASP A 64 -2.91 14.86 4.01
C ASP A 64 -2.55 13.37 3.85
N LEU A 65 -1.59 13.05 2.97
CA LEU A 65 -1.09 11.69 2.80
C LEU A 65 -0.46 11.16 4.10
N ASP A 66 0.37 11.97 4.77
CA ASP A 66 0.99 11.63 6.04
C ASP A 66 -0.05 11.25 7.10
N GLN A 67 -1.10 12.07 7.23
CA GLN A 67 -2.19 11.81 8.18
C GLN A 67 -2.95 10.53 7.83
N ARG A 68 -3.36 10.35 6.58
CA ARG A 68 -4.16 9.20 6.13
C ARG A 68 -3.40 7.90 6.27
N ILE A 69 -2.14 7.85 5.81
CA ILE A 69 -1.28 6.66 5.91
C ILE A 69 -0.85 6.43 7.37
N GLY A 70 -0.45 7.49 8.08
CA GLY A 70 -0.02 7.40 9.47
C GLY A 70 -1.10 6.85 10.40
N SER A 71 -2.37 7.23 10.18
CA SER A 71 -3.52 6.76 10.96
C SER A 71 -4.01 5.36 10.59
N ALA A 72 -3.51 4.76 9.51
CA ALA A 72 -3.90 3.42 9.09
C ALA A 72 -3.10 2.34 9.83
N ASP A 73 -3.72 1.17 10.03
CA ASP A 73 -3.08 -0.02 10.61
C ASP A 73 -2.17 -0.73 9.60
N ALA A 74 -2.49 -0.63 8.32
CA ALA A 74 -1.77 -1.28 7.23
C ALA A 74 -1.90 -0.48 5.93
N VAL A 75 -1.05 -0.81 4.95
CA VAL A 75 -1.05 -0.18 3.64
C VAL A 75 -1.15 -1.23 2.55
N ILE A 76 -1.95 -0.98 1.52
CA ILE A 76 -1.93 -1.72 0.25
C ILE A 76 -1.48 -0.77 -0.86
N ILE A 77 -0.49 -1.18 -1.65
CA ILE A 77 -0.03 -0.38 -2.81
C ILE A 77 -0.31 -1.16 -4.08
N ALA A 78 -1.18 -0.62 -4.95
CA ALA A 78 -1.40 -1.19 -6.26
C ALA A 78 -0.44 -0.55 -7.27
N SER A 79 0.52 -1.34 -7.77
CA SER A 79 1.58 -0.86 -8.64
C SER A 79 1.39 -1.29 -10.08
N PRO A 80 1.15 -0.37 -11.02
CA PRO A 80 1.28 -0.68 -12.45
C PRO A 80 2.74 -0.89 -12.84
N GLU A 81 2.96 -1.56 -13.95
CA GLU A 81 4.30 -1.77 -14.51
C GLU A 81 4.50 -0.92 -15.77
N TYR A 82 5.41 0.06 -15.71
CA TYR A 82 5.82 0.87 -16.83
C TYR A 82 7.31 0.65 -17.09
N ASN A 83 7.65 0.17 -18.29
CA ASN A 83 9.04 -0.10 -18.67
C ASN A 83 9.78 -1.00 -17.66
N HIS A 84 9.12 -2.07 -17.20
CA HIS A 84 9.64 -3.02 -16.20
C HIS A 84 9.89 -2.40 -14.81
N SER A 85 9.28 -1.28 -14.48
CA SER A 85 9.48 -0.54 -13.23
C SER A 85 8.16 -0.03 -12.68
N ILE A 86 8.20 0.52 -11.48
CA ILE A 86 7.10 1.33 -10.94
C ILE A 86 6.94 2.61 -11.75
N THR A 87 5.79 3.26 -11.63
CA THR A 87 5.57 4.57 -12.27
C THR A 87 6.43 5.66 -11.62
N SER A 88 6.79 6.67 -12.40
CA SER A 88 7.45 7.87 -11.86
C SER A 88 6.58 8.59 -10.82
N ALA A 89 5.26 8.57 -11.00
CA ALA A 89 4.32 9.14 -10.05
C ALA A 89 4.38 8.43 -8.69
N LEU A 90 4.32 7.09 -8.66
CA LEU A 90 4.44 6.31 -7.42
C LEU A 90 5.81 6.50 -6.76
N LYS A 91 6.90 6.50 -7.56
CA LYS A 91 8.25 6.73 -7.03
C LYS A 91 8.34 8.10 -6.35
N SER A 92 7.80 9.14 -6.99
CA SER A 92 7.75 10.48 -6.45
C SER A 92 6.93 10.59 -5.14
N VAL A 93 5.79 9.90 -5.07
CA VAL A 93 5.02 9.82 -3.81
C VAL A 93 5.85 9.22 -2.69
N ILE A 94 6.54 8.09 -2.95
CA ILE A 94 7.40 7.46 -1.93
C ILE A 94 8.56 8.39 -1.53
N GLU A 95 9.12 9.16 -2.44
CA GLU A 95 10.15 10.15 -2.13
C GLU A 95 9.62 11.24 -1.18
N TRP A 96 8.41 11.77 -1.41
CA TRP A 96 7.76 12.66 -0.46
C TRP A 96 7.56 12.03 0.92
N LEU A 97 7.10 10.78 0.96
CA LEU A 97 6.79 10.03 2.18
C LEU A 97 8.04 9.49 2.91
N SER A 98 9.24 9.75 2.39
CA SER A 98 10.52 9.33 2.99
C SER A 98 11.51 10.47 3.19
N TYR A 99 11.15 11.70 2.83
CA TYR A 99 12.01 12.88 2.93
C TYR A 99 11.49 13.93 3.93
N GLU A 100 10.21 14.29 3.84
CA GLU A 100 9.58 15.29 4.72
C GLU A 100 8.77 14.66 5.85
N VAL A 101 8.20 13.50 5.59
CA VAL A 101 7.37 12.73 6.52
C VAL A 101 7.72 11.24 6.42
N HIS A 102 7.35 10.43 7.39
CA HIS A 102 7.72 9.01 7.41
C HIS A 102 6.54 8.09 7.83
N PRO A 103 5.34 8.22 7.22
CA PRO A 103 4.16 7.45 7.65
C PRO A 103 4.25 5.97 7.30
N LEU A 104 5.20 5.57 6.44
CA LEU A 104 5.45 4.18 6.05
C LEU A 104 6.44 3.45 6.98
N GLU A 105 7.13 4.17 7.86
CA GLU A 105 8.10 3.56 8.79
C GLU A 105 7.41 2.52 9.68
N ASP A 106 7.99 1.32 9.75
CA ASP A 106 7.45 0.16 10.46
C ASP A 106 6.02 -0.26 10.05
N LYS A 107 5.42 0.34 9.02
CA LYS A 107 4.07 0.04 8.57
C LYS A 107 4.03 -1.28 7.78
N PRO A 108 3.10 -2.20 8.07
CA PRO A 108 2.89 -3.39 7.23
C PRO A 108 2.34 -2.98 5.87
N VAL A 109 3.00 -3.44 4.79
CA VAL A 109 2.66 -3.08 3.41
C VAL A 109 2.47 -4.32 2.56
N MET A 110 1.32 -4.45 1.90
CA MET A 110 1.08 -5.42 0.84
C MET A 110 1.16 -4.73 -0.52
N ILE A 111 1.76 -5.40 -1.50
CA ILE A 111 1.81 -4.94 -2.89
C ILE A 111 0.88 -5.81 -3.73
N VAL A 112 0.04 -5.17 -4.53
CA VAL A 112 -0.83 -5.82 -5.52
C VAL A 112 -0.63 -5.16 -6.88
N GLY A 113 -1.16 -5.75 -7.94
CA GLY A 113 -1.11 -5.09 -9.24
C GLY A 113 -2.07 -5.67 -10.25
N ALA A 114 -2.44 -4.83 -11.22
CA ALA A 114 -3.32 -5.14 -12.31
C ALA A 114 -2.70 -4.66 -13.64
N SER A 115 -2.69 -5.53 -14.65
CA SER A 115 -2.10 -5.25 -15.95
C SER A 115 -2.90 -5.90 -17.09
N THR A 116 -2.95 -5.24 -18.24
CA THR A 116 -3.49 -5.81 -19.49
C THR A 116 -2.57 -6.87 -20.10
N HIS A 117 -1.36 -7.05 -19.58
CA HIS A 117 -0.38 -8.03 -20.02
C HIS A 117 -0.33 -9.25 -19.10
N GLU A 118 0.08 -10.39 -19.63
CA GLU A 118 0.15 -11.67 -18.92
C GLU A 118 1.03 -11.64 -17.67
N GLN A 119 2.01 -10.74 -17.60
CA GLN A 119 2.96 -10.67 -16.48
C GLN A 119 2.45 -9.93 -15.23
N GLY A 120 1.26 -9.33 -15.30
CA GLY A 120 0.53 -8.82 -14.12
C GLY A 120 1.27 -7.81 -13.24
N SER A 121 2.22 -7.04 -13.75
CA SER A 121 3.07 -6.09 -12.98
C SER A 121 4.16 -6.70 -12.08
N SER A 122 4.54 -7.95 -12.31
CA SER A 122 5.48 -8.69 -11.45
C SER A 122 6.82 -7.99 -11.22
N ARG A 123 7.42 -7.39 -12.28
CA ARG A 123 8.71 -6.71 -12.19
C ARG A 123 8.64 -5.42 -11.37
N SER A 124 7.56 -4.65 -11.53
CA SER A 124 7.36 -3.44 -10.75
C SER A 124 7.19 -3.76 -9.27
N GLN A 125 6.52 -4.87 -8.93
CA GLN A 125 6.37 -5.30 -7.53
C GLN A 125 7.70 -5.68 -6.89
N VAL A 126 8.60 -6.36 -7.61
CA VAL A 126 9.96 -6.68 -7.12
C VAL A 126 10.72 -5.38 -6.82
N GLN A 127 10.74 -4.42 -7.74
CA GLN A 127 11.41 -3.14 -7.50
C GLN A 127 10.78 -2.33 -6.37
N LEU A 128 9.44 -2.35 -6.27
CA LEU A 128 8.75 -1.65 -5.19
C LEU A 128 9.13 -2.22 -3.82
N ARG A 129 9.31 -3.53 -3.69
CA ARG A 129 9.81 -4.15 -2.46
C ARG A 129 11.16 -3.55 -2.04
N ASP A 130 12.12 -3.50 -2.97
CA ASP A 130 13.46 -2.96 -2.69
C ASP A 130 13.41 -1.49 -2.25
N ILE A 131 12.51 -0.70 -2.85
CA ILE A 131 12.31 0.70 -2.48
C ILE A 131 11.72 0.81 -1.07
N LEU A 132 10.68 0.03 -0.78
CA LEU A 132 9.95 0.11 0.50
C LEU A 132 10.78 -0.35 1.71
N ILE A 133 11.67 -1.32 1.53
CA ILE A 133 12.58 -1.79 2.60
C ILE A 133 13.81 -0.91 2.76
N SER A 134 14.03 0.09 1.90
CA SER A 134 15.17 1.01 2.02
C SER A 134 15.14 1.75 3.36
N PRO A 135 16.32 2.11 3.93
CA PRO A 135 16.37 2.75 5.26
C PRO A 135 15.58 4.06 5.39
N GLY A 136 15.36 4.78 4.27
CA GLY A 136 14.57 6.01 4.28
C GLY A 136 13.06 5.80 4.36
N VAL A 137 12.57 4.63 3.94
CA VAL A 137 11.14 4.24 3.99
C VAL A 137 10.86 3.31 5.16
N ASN A 138 11.70 2.28 5.32
CA ASN A 138 11.68 1.31 6.43
C ASN A 138 10.32 0.61 6.64
N ALA A 139 9.60 0.30 5.55
CA ALA A 139 8.30 -0.38 5.64
C ALA A 139 8.48 -1.89 5.88
N GLN A 140 7.48 -2.50 6.53
CA GLN A 140 7.40 -3.94 6.75
C GLN A 140 6.63 -4.59 5.61
N VAL A 141 7.34 -4.97 4.55
CA VAL A 141 6.70 -5.49 3.33
C VAL A 141 6.30 -6.95 3.50
N TYR A 142 5.02 -7.25 3.26
CA TYR A 142 4.49 -8.60 3.26
C TYR A 142 5.14 -9.45 2.16
N GLN A 143 5.65 -10.62 2.54
CA GLN A 143 6.38 -11.52 1.65
C GLN A 143 5.64 -12.84 1.40
N GLY A 144 4.34 -12.87 1.64
CA GLY A 144 3.52 -14.04 1.36
C GLY A 144 3.09 -14.13 -0.10
N SER A 145 1.85 -14.56 -0.31
CA SER A 145 1.30 -14.71 -1.67
C SER A 145 1.27 -13.37 -2.40
N GLU A 146 1.78 -13.34 -3.62
CA GLU A 146 1.79 -12.17 -4.50
C GLU A 146 0.51 -12.15 -5.33
N PHE A 147 -0.18 -11.01 -5.35
CA PHE A 147 -1.38 -10.84 -6.17
C PHE A 147 -1.06 -10.08 -7.45
N PHE A 148 -1.17 -10.77 -8.58
CA PHE A 148 -1.02 -10.23 -9.93
C PHE A 148 -2.30 -10.48 -10.71
N MET A 149 -3.01 -9.44 -11.07
CA MET A 149 -4.14 -9.54 -11.98
C MET A 149 -3.64 -9.32 -13.41
N SER A 150 -3.53 -10.41 -14.17
CA SER A 150 -3.20 -10.40 -15.59
C SER A 150 -4.46 -10.22 -16.43
N ASP A 151 -4.29 -9.79 -17.69
CA ASP A 151 -5.39 -9.67 -18.67
C ASP A 151 -6.60 -8.91 -18.13
N VAL A 152 -6.34 -7.90 -17.32
CA VAL A 152 -7.33 -7.20 -16.50
C VAL A 152 -8.51 -6.63 -17.29
N ALA A 153 -8.29 -6.28 -18.57
CA ALA A 153 -9.35 -5.75 -19.44
C ALA A 153 -10.49 -6.77 -19.71
N ASN A 154 -10.23 -8.07 -19.52
CA ASN A 154 -11.20 -9.14 -19.72
C ASN A 154 -11.80 -9.68 -18.41
N VAL A 155 -11.26 -9.26 -17.25
CA VAL A 155 -11.68 -9.77 -15.94
C VAL A 155 -12.24 -8.68 -15.01
N ILE A 156 -12.18 -7.41 -15.41
CA ILE A 156 -12.90 -6.30 -14.76
C ILE A 156 -14.01 -5.83 -15.69
N ASP A 157 -15.23 -5.72 -15.18
CA ASP A 157 -16.39 -5.23 -15.92
C ASP A 157 -16.47 -3.69 -15.97
N GLU A 158 -17.54 -3.18 -16.59
CA GLU A 158 -17.77 -1.73 -16.75
C GLU A 158 -18.03 -1.02 -15.40
N ASP A 159 -18.49 -1.74 -14.38
CA ASP A 159 -18.74 -1.24 -13.02
C ASP A 159 -17.47 -1.29 -12.15
N GLY A 160 -16.38 -1.85 -12.64
CA GLY A 160 -15.10 -2.00 -11.95
C GLY A 160 -15.01 -3.24 -11.07
N ASP A 161 -15.97 -4.14 -11.18
CA ASP A 161 -16.01 -5.39 -10.41
C ASP A 161 -15.17 -6.49 -11.10
N ILE A 162 -14.46 -7.28 -10.31
CA ILE A 162 -13.74 -8.46 -10.80
C ILE A 162 -14.76 -9.57 -11.06
N THR A 163 -14.77 -10.11 -12.29
CA THR A 163 -15.72 -11.15 -12.71
C THR A 163 -15.16 -12.57 -12.62
N ASP A 164 -13.84 -12.73 -12.48
CA ASP A 164 -13.19 -14.04 -12.37
C ASP A 164 -13.19 -14.55 -10.92
N GLU A 165 -14.02 -15.55 -10.64
CA GLU A 165 -14.14 -16.14 -9.31
C GLU A 165 -12.82 -16.71 -8.75
N MET A 166 -11.91 -17.18 -9.61
CA MET A 166 -10.62 -17.72 -9.14
C MET A 166 -9.72 -16.59 -8.64
N SER A 167 -9.70 -15.46 -9.36
CA SER A 167 -8.98 -14.26 -8.95
C SER A 167 -9.54 -13.70 -7.63
N ILE A 168 -10.86 -13.68 -7.47
CA ILE A 168 -11.50 -13.23 -6.21
C ILE A 168 -11.08 -14.13 -5.05
N LYS A 169 -11.23 -15.46 -5.18
CA LYS A 169 -10.81 -16.40 -4.12
C LYS A 169 -9.33 -16.31 -3.76
N PHE A 170 -8.48 -16.05 -4.76
CA PHE A 170 -7.05 -15.88 -4.52
C PHE A 170 -6.76 -14.54 -3.83
N LEU A 171 -7.46 -13.47 -4.21
CA LEU A 171 -7.39 -12.18 -3.53
C LEU A 171 -7.83 -12.30 -2.06
N ASP A 172 -8.96 -12.95 -1.80
CA ASP A 172 -9.46 -13.22 -0.45
C ASP A 172 -8.38 -13.89 0.42
N LYS A 173 -7.76 -14.94 -0.12
CA LYS A 173 -6.66 -15.61 0.58
C LYS A 173 -5.48 -14.65 0.86
N CYS A 174 -5.08 -13.84 -0.13
CA CYS A 174 -3.97 -12.90 0.03
C CYS A 174 -4.27 -11.84 1.09
N ILE A 175 -5.48 -11.31 1.12
CA ILE A 175 -5.92 -10.31 2.11
C ILE A 175 -5.99 -10.94 3.51
N ASP A 176 -6.55 -12.13 3.65
CA ASP A 176 -6.61 -12.82 4.95
C ASP A 176 -5.22 -13.07 5.53
N ASP A 177 -4.29 -13.58 4.72
CA ASP A 177 -2.91 -13.81 5.12
C ASP A 177 -2.19 -12.49 5.47
N PHE A 178 -2.45 -11.42 4.70
CA PHE A 178 -1.91 -10.09 4.97
C PHE A 178 -2.44 -9.49 6.27
N LYS A 179 -3.73 -9.66 6.60
CA LYS A 179 -4.32 -9.20 7.87
C LYS A 179 -3.63 -9.83 9.07
N ILE A 180 -3.34 -11.12 9.01
CA ILE A 180 -2.58 -11.83 10.06
C ILE A 180 -1.17 -11.25 10.20
N TYR A 181 -0.50 -11.00 9.06
CA TYR A 181 0.82 -10.38 9.04
C TYR A 181 0.78 -8.97 9.65
N ALA A 182 -0.15 -8.13 9.20
CA ALA A 182 -0.31 -6.76 9.69
C ALA A 182 -0.54 -6.71 11.20
N TRP A 183 -1.44 -7.55 11.71
CA TRP A 183 -1.66 -7.69 13.15
C TRP A 183 -0.37 -8.05 13.91
N SER A 184 0.43 -8.98 13.36
CA SER A 184 1.67 -9.43 14.00
C SER A 184 2.73 -8.33 14.04
N ILE A 185 2.88 -7.58 12.94
CA ILE A 185 3.82 -6.45 12.84
C ILE A 185 3.42 -5.34 13.80
N ASN A 186 2.16 -4.91 13.80
CA ASN A 186 1.69 -3.83 14.66
C ASN A 186 1.95 -4.17 16.13
N ARG A 187 1.67 -5.40 16.53
CA ARG A 187 1.95 -5.86 17.87
C ARG A 187 3.43 -5.84 18.24
N MET A 188 4.31 -6.25 17.32
CA MET A 188 5.76 -6.17 17.52
C MET A 188 6.23 -4.70 17.68
N VAL A 189 5.68 -3.79 16.88
CA VAL A 189 6.00 -2.35 16.95
C VAL A 189 5.57 -1.76 18.28
N GLU A 190 4.34 -2.05 18.75
CA GLU A 190 3.83 -1.62 20.05
C GLU A 190 4.69 -2.14 21.21
N GLU A 191 5.07 -3.41 21.19
CA GLU A 191 5.93 -4.02 22.22
C GLU A 191 7.31 -3.35 22.27
N ARG A 192 7.93 -3.08 21.10
CA ARG A 192 9.21 -2.34 21.02
C ARG A 192 9.10 -0.93 21.58
N ALA A 193 8.03 -0.20 21.25
CA ALA A 193 7.79 1.14 21.75
C ALA A 193 7.61 1.15 23.28
N ALA A 194 6.85 0.21 23.82
CA ALA A 194 6.64 0.06 25.25
C ALA A 194 7.94 -0.28 26.02
N GLU A 195 8.80 -1.12 25.45
CA GLU A 195 10.10 -1.43 26.04
C GLU A 195 11.05 -0.21 26.01
N ALA A 196 11.05 0.55 24.92
CA ALA A 196 11.87 1.78 24.82
C ALA A 196 11.45 2.80 25.87
N ALA A 197 10.15 3.04 26.03
CA ALA A 197 9.62 3.95 27.06
C ALA A 197 9.99 3.52 28.49
N LYS A 198 9.96 2.23 28.80
CA LYS A 198 10.39 1.69 30.11
C LYS A 198 11.88 1.92 30.37
N LYS A 199 12.73 1.77 29.36
CA LYS A 199 14.18 1.99 29.47
C LYS A 199 14.52 3.47 29.67
N GLU A 200 13.72 4.36 29.10
CA GLU A 200 13.90 5.81 29.26
C GLU A 200 13.47 6.27 30.66
N ALA A 201 12.30 5.82 31.12
CA ALA A 201 11.82 6.08 32.48
C ALA A 201 12.70 5.51 33.63
N ALA A 202 13.57 4.53 33.33
CA ALA A 202 14.51 3.96 34.31
C ALA A 202 15.85 4.71 34.40
N LYS A 203 16.05 5.76 33.54
CA LYS A 203 17.28 6.58 33.54
C LYS A 203 17.13 7.88 34.34
N ASP A 204 15.87 8.26 34.65
CA ASP A 204 15.49 9.39 35.50
C ASP A 204 15.34 8.91 36.97
#